data_457239d014797d8b7ece16413a51a4a0
#
_entry.id   457239d014797d8b7ece16413a51a4a0
#
_cell.length_a   1.000
_cell.length_b   1.000
_cell.length_c   1.000
_cell.angle_alpha   90.00
_cell.angle_beta   90.00
_cell.angle_gamma   90.00
#
_symmetry.space_group_name_H-M   'P 1'
#
loop_
_entity.id
_entity.type
_entity.pdbx_description
1 polymer ?
#
loop_
_entity_poly.entity_id
_entity_poly.type
_entity_poly.pdbx_seq_one_letter_code
_entity_poly.pdbx_strand_id
1 'polypeptide(L)'
;MQTTVEAAAQAVQHFEETALAFAAREGLFAPDIRVIAACSGGADSMALLLFLLRQKARLGIRLEVCHVNHGLRGESANRDEAFVADFCRARGLCLHRFSPKAPPPQNAGEDWARKLRYGFFASLLQQPHTVIATAHTLTDQAETLLFRAARGTGIHGLAGIPEKRPGFCRPLLCLSRGETEAYCRALGQAWVTDETNLTDAYARNRLRRHVLPVLKGVNPKAEQALGRLAQQSRQVDAYLARRAQSLLQSAEAENNAWQLAV
;
A
#
# COMPACT_ATOMS: atom_id res chain seq x y z
N MET A 1 14.59 -7.87 -31.19
CA MET A 1 13.15 -7.71 -30.92
C MET A 1 12.54 -8.89 -30.14
N GLN A 2 12.78 -10.17 -30.48
CA GLN A 2 12.24 -11.32 -29.75
C GLN A 2 12.66 -11.36 -28.27
N THR A 3 13.93 -11.15 -27.94
CA THR A 3 14.45 -11.11 -26.56
C THR A 3 13.79 -10.03 -25.67
N THR A 4 13.37 -8.90 -26.23
CA THR A 4 12.74 -7.80 -25.47
C THR A 4 11.27 -8.14 -25.13
N VAL A 5 10.56 -8.82 -26.03
CA VAL A 5 9.17 -9.26 -25.82
C VAL A 5 9.13 -10.39 -24.78
N GLU A 6 10.05 -11.33 -24.85
CA GLU A 6 10.17 -12.42 -23.86
C GLU A 6 10.50 -11.89 -22.46
N ALA A 7 11.43 -10.94 -22.36
CA ALA A 7 11.77 -10.31 -21.08
C ALA A 7 10.58 -9.53 -20.48
N ALA A 8 9.79 -8.84 -21.31
CA ALA A 8 8.57 -8.16 -20.86
C ALA A 8 7.52 -9.15 -20.35
N ALA A 9 7.30 -10.25 -21.07
CA ALA A 9 6.36 -11.30 -20.67
C ALA A 9 6.78 -11.96 -19.35
N GLN A 10 8.09 -12.26 -19.17
CA GLN A 10 8.62 -12.82 -17.94
C GLN A 10 8.47 -11.84 -16.75
N ALA A 11 8.69 -10.55 -16.97
CA ALA A 11 8.49 -9.52 -15.92
C ALA A 11 7.03 -9.43 -15.47
N VAL A 12 6.09 -9.52 -16.42
CA VAL A 12 4.65 -9.54 -16.12
C VAL A 12 4.29 -10.79 -15.32
N GLN A 13 4.72 -11.97 -15.79
CA GLN A 13 4.45 -13.22 -15.12
C GLN A 13 5.02 -13.23 -13.68
N HIS A 14 6.29 -12.89 -13.52
CA HIS A 14 6.94 -12.83 -12.20
C HIS A 14 6.19 -11.91 -11.23
N PHE A 15 5.81 -10.71 -11.68
CA PHE A 15 5.07 -9.75 -10.87
C PHE A 15 3.74 -10.33 -10.40
N GLU A 16 2.94 -10.87 -11.34
CA GLU A 16 1.61 -11.40 -11.04
C GLU A 16 1.67 -12.63 -10.13
N GLU A 17 2.59 -13.57 -10.39
CA GLU A 17 2.77 -14.77 -9.55
C GLU A 17 3.23 -14.41 -8.15
N THR A 18 4.16 -13.45 -8.00
CA THR A 18 4.64 -12.97 -6.69
C THR A 18 3.50 -12.33 -5.89
N ALA A 19 2.72 -11.44 -6.53
CA ALA A 19 1.59 -10.78 -5.88
C ALA A 19 0.47 -11.76 -5.52
N LEU A 20 0.18 -12.75 -6.38
CA LEU A 20 -0.82 -13.79 -6.12
C LEU A 20 -0.41 -14.69 -4.97
N ALA A 21 0.84 -15.17 -4.97
CA ALA A 21 1.36 -16.01 -3.88
C ALA A 21 1.33 -15.25 -2.54
N PHE A 22 1.69 -13.97 -2.56
CA PHE A 22 1.62 -13.10 -1.39
C PHE A 22 0.17 -12.93 -0.91
N ALA A 23 -0.75 -12.60 -1.82
CA ALA A 23 -2.16 -12.41 -1.49
C ALA A 23 -2.79 -13.68 -0.89
N ALA A 24 -2.47 -14.85 -1.42
CA ALA A 24 -2.93 -16.14 -0.91
C ALA A 24 -2.37 -16.44 0.49
N ARG A 25 -1.06 -16.29 0.67
CA ARG A 25 -0.38 -16.51 1.95
C ARG A 25 -0.93 -15.64 3.07
N GLU A 26 -1.17 -14.36 2.78
CA GLU A 26 -1.68 -13.39 3.78
C GLU A 26 -3.21 -13.39 3.90
N GLY A 27 -3.91 -14.18 3.08
CA GLY A 27 -5.37 -14.22 3.06
C GLY A 27 -5.98 -12.83 2.84
N LEU A 28 -5.52 -12.14 1.78
CA LEU A 28 -5.91 -10.75 1.52
C LEU A 28 -7.32 -10.62 0.94
N PHE A 29 -7.79 -11.64 0.23
CA PHE A 29 -9.08 -11.63 -0.44
C PHE A 29 -9.89 -12.86 -0.05
N ALA A 30 -11.14 -12.63 0.36
CA ALA A 30 -12.15 -13.67 0.47
C ALA A 30 -12.89 -13.82 -0.87
N PRO A 31 -13.48 -14.98 -1.16
CA PRO A 31 -14.33 -15.14 -2.34
C PRO A 31 -15.46 -14.09 -2.36
N ASP A 32 -15.79 -13.61 -3.56
CA ASP A 32 -16.86 -12.63 -3.82
C ASP A 32 -16.74 -11.29 -3.07
N ILE A 33 -15.55 -11.02 -2.48
CA ILE A 33 -15.31 -9.75 -1.82
C ILE A 33 -15.28 -8.60 -2.84
N ARG A 34 -15.88 -7.47 -2.47
CA ARG A 34 -15.78 -6.21 -3.21
C ARG A 34 -14.45 -5.55 -2.89
N VAL A 35 -13.57 -5.47 -3.89
CA VAL A 35 -12.26 -4.81 -3.78
C VAL A 35 -12.33 -3.45 -4.46
N ILE A 36 -12.04 -2.39 -3.71
CA ILE A 36 -11.93 -1.04 -4.25
C ILE A 36 -10.45 -0.68 -4.31
N ALA A 37 -9.89 -0.60 -5.52
CA ALA A 37 -8.50 -0.18 -5.73
C ALA A 37 -8.36 1.33 -5.56
N ALA A 38 -7.56 1.76 -4.58
CA ALA A 38 -7.21 3.17 -4.42
C ALA A 38 -6.17 3.57 -5.47
N CYS A 39 -6.58 4.34 -6.47
CA CYS A 39 -5.76 4.72 -7.61
C CYS A 39 -5.52 6.23 -7.62
N SER A 40 -4.24 6.64 -7.50
CA SER A 40 -3.80 8.03 -7.64
C SER A 40 -3.40 8.40 -9.06
N GLY A 41 -3.25 7.42 -9.95
CA GLY A 41 -2.68 7.58 -11.29
C GLY A 41 -1.17 7.32 -11.36
N GLY A 42 -0.46 7.30 -10.23
CA GLY A 42 0.98 7.00 -10.19
C GLY A 42 1.30 5.52 -10.43
N ALA A 43 2.57 5.21 -10.75
CA ALA A 43 3.02 3.89 -11.18
C ALA A 43 2.54 2.75 -10.26
N ASP A 44 2.76 2.87 -8.94
CA ASP A 44 2.38 1.83 -7.99
C ASP A 44 0.87 1.57 -8.00
N SER A 45 0.05 2.63 -8.04
CA SER A 45 -1.40 2.52 -8.06
C SER A 45 -1.96 1.99 -9.37
N MET A 46 -1.31 2.33 -10.49
CA MET A 46 -1.64 1.76 -11.81
C MET A 46 -1.25 0.29 -11.89
N ALA A 47 -0.08 -0.09 -11.35
CA ALA A 47 0.34 -1.48 -11.26
C ALA A 47 -0.63 -2.32 -10.42
N LEU A 48 -1.08 -1.79 -9.26
CA LEU A 48 -2.11 -2.44 -8.44
C LEU A 48 -3.40 -2.65 -9.23
N LEU A 49 -3.90 -1.59 -9.89
CA LEU A 49 -5.15 -1.65 -10.63
C LEU A 49 -5.07 -2.64 -11.79
N LEU A 50 -3.97 -2.64 -12.56
CA LEU A 50 -3.72 -3.60 -13.63
C LEU A 50 -3.67 -5.03 -13.11
N PHE A 51 -2.93 -5.30 -12.05
CA PHE A 51 -2.84 -6.60 -11.41
C PHE A 51 -4.22 -7.11 -10.99
N LEU A 52 -4.97 -6.32 -10.24
CA LEU A 52 -6.31 -6.70 -9.80
C LEU A 52 -7.27 -6.93 -10.97
N LEU A 53 -7.21 -6.08 -12.00
CA LEU A 53 -8.05 -6.22 -13.19
C LEU A 53 -7.75 -7.52 -13.96
N ARG A 54 -6.47 -7.83 -14.17
CA ARG A 54 -6.05 -9.02 -14.90
C ARG A 54 -6.31 -10.31 -14.13
N GLN A 55 -6.21 -10.26 -12.80
CA GLN A 55 -6.33 -11.42 -11.93
C GLN A 55 -7.70 -11.52 -11.21
N LYS A 56 -8.67 -10.63 -11.52
CA LYS A 56 -9.96 -10.56 -10.81
C LYS A 56 -10.72 -11.90 -10.79
N ALA A 57 -10.71 -12.63 -11.89
CA ALA A 57 -11.38 -13.93 -11.98
C ALA A 57 -10.67 -14.99 -11.11
N ARG A 58 -9.33 -15.03 -11.14
CA ARG A 58 -8.53 -15.96 -10.32
C ARG A 58 -8.61 -15.65 -8.82
N LEU A 59 -8.74 -14.38 -8.48
CA LEU A 59 -8.89 -13.92 -7.09
C LEU A 59 -10.34 -14.05 -6.59
N GLY A 60 -11.32 -14.28 -7.48
CA GLY A 60 -12.73 -14.37 -7.13
C GLY A 60 -13.28 -13.04 -6.57
N ILE A 61 -12.84 -11.89 -7.08
CA ILE A 61 -13.17 -10.56 -6.55
C ILE A 61 -14.05 -9.75 -7.50
N ARG A 62 -14.83 -8.84 -6.91
CA ARG A 62 -15.52 -7.76 -7.65
C ARG A 62 -14.68 -6.51 -7.54
N LEU A 63 -14.15 -6.02 -8.68
CA LEU A 63 -13.21 -4.89 -8.72
C LEU A 63 -13.92 -3.57 -9.03
N GLU A 64 -13.71 -2.59 -8.18
CA GLU A 64 -14.04 -1.18 -8.39
C GLU A 64 -12.81 -0.31 -8.11
N VAL A 65 -12.88 0.97 -8.43
CA VAL A 65 -11.76 1.90 -8.29
C VAL A 65 -12.22 3.09 -7.47
N CYS A 66 -11.32 3.67 -6.66
CA CYS A 66 -11.55 4.97 -6.06
C CYS A 66 -10.37 5.92 -6.30
N HIS A 67 -10.70 7.18 -6.57
CA HIS A 67 -9.75 8.27 -6.73
C HIS A 67 -10.11 9.43 -5.81
N VAL A 68 -9.09 10.04 -5.19
CA VAL A 68 -9.27 11.23 -4.34
C VAL A 68 -8.43 12.37 -4.91
N ASN A 69 -9.11 13.37 -5.43
CA ASN A 69 -8.50 14.64 -5.81
C ASN A 69 -8.51 15.57 -4.58
N HIS A 70 -7.33 15.82 -4.01
CA HIS A 70 -7.23 16.66 -2.81
C HIS A 70 -7.30 18.16 -3.09
N GLY A 71 -7.25 18.58 -4.36
CA GLY A 71 -7.24 19.98 -4.77
C GLY A 71 -5.93 20.72 -4.47
N LEU A 72 -4.91 20.08 -3.92
CA LEU A 72 -3.65 20.71 -3.50
C LEU A 72 -2.78 21.17 -4.66
N ARG A 73 -2.92 20.55 -5.85
CA ARG A 73 -2.10 20.79 -7.04
C ARG A 73 -2.86 21.45 -8.19
N GLY A 74 -4.04 22.00 -7.91
CA GLY A 74 -4.86 22.67 -8.92
C GLY A 74 -5.09 21.84 -10.16
N GLU A 75 -4.75 22.37 -11.35
CA GLU A 75 -4.96 21.70 -12.64
C GLU A 75 -4.24 20.36 -12.80
N SER A 76 -3.07 20.18 -12.16
CA SER A 76 -2.37 18.89 -12.21
C SER A 76 -3.20 17.79 -11.55
N ALA A 77 -3.86 18.09 -10.42
CA ALA A 77 -4.73 17.11 -9.75
C ALA A 77 -5.97 16.76 -10.61
N ASN A 78 -6.50 17.72 -11.38
CA ASN A 78 -7.61 17.49 -12.30
C ASN A 78 -7.19 16.62 -13.50
N ARG A 79 -5.97 16.81 -14.00
CA ARG A 79 -5.40 15.94 -15.07
C ARG A 79 -5.22 14.51 -14.58
N ASP A 80 -4.73 14.33 -13.34
CA ASP A 80 -4.58 13.01 -12.72
C ASP A 80 -5.93 12.31 -12.57
N GLU A 81 -6.96 13.04 -12.11
CA GLU A 81 -8.31 12.52 -12.00
C GLU A 81 -8.88 12.11 -13.38
N ALA A 82 -8.70 12.96 -14.40
CA ALA A 82 -9.14 12.68 -15.77
C ALA A 82 -8.45 11.41 -16.31
N PHE A 83 -7.12 11.28 -16.09
CA PHE A 83 -6.36 10.09 -16.50
C PHE A 83 -6.94 8.79 -15.90
N VAL A 84 -7.21 8.79 -14.60
CA VAL A 84 -7.81 7.61 -13.92
C VAL A 84 -9.24 7.37 -14.43
N ALA A 85 -10.03 8.43 -14.64
CA ALA A 85 -11.40 8.32 -15.14
C ALA A 85 -11.46 7.73 -16.55
N ASP A 86 -10.56 8.16 -17.44
CA ASP A 86 -10.48 7.64 -18.81
C ASP A 86 -10.03 6.17 -18.83
N PHE A 87 -9.06 5.81 -17.97
CA PHE A 87 -8.67 4.42 -17.80
C PHE A 87 -9.84 3.54 -17.37
N CYS A 88 -10.61 3.99 -16.37
CA CYS A 88 -11.76 3.23 -15.86
C CYS A 88 -12.88 3.13 -16.91
N ARG A 89 -13.18 4.22 -17.59
CA ARG A 89 -14.21 4.28 -18.66
C ARG A 89 -13.88 3.30 -19.79
N ALA A 90 -12.63 3.30 -20.26
CA ALA A 90 -12.18 2.42 -21.34
C ALA A 90 -12.27 0.92 -20.98
N ARG A 91 -12.36 0.58 -19.70
CA ARG A 91 -12.39 -0.81 -19.19
C ARG A 91 -13.68 -1.20 -18.48
N GLY A 92 -14.70 -0.32 -18.52
CA GLY A 92 -15.99 -0.57 -17.86
C GLY A 92 -15.90 -0.74 -16.34
N LEU A 93 -14.93 -0.07 -15.70
CA LEU A 93 -14.75 -0.13 -14.24
C LEU A 93 -15.57 0.97 -13.55
N CYS A 94 -16.25 0.59 -12.46
CA CYS A 94 -16.90 1.55 -11.58
C CYS A 94 -15.85 2.41 -10.87
N LEU A 95 -15.96 3.74 -11.01
CA LEU A 95 -15.06 4.71 -10.39
C LEU A 95 -15.78 5.58 -9.37
N HIS A 96 -15.37 5.49 -8.11
CA HIS A 96 -15.77 6.39 -7.02
C HIS A 96 -14.79 7.55 -6.96
N ARG A 97 -15.30 8.78 -7.13
CA ARG A 97 -14.47 9.99 -7.08
C ARG A 97 -14.84 10.83 -5.87
N PHE A 98 -13.82 11.43 -5.28
CA PHE A 98 -14.00 12.42 -4.23
C PHE A 98 -13.11 13.64 -4.50
N SER A 99 -13.72 14.81 -4.44
CA SER A 99 -13.05 16.11 -4.44
C SER A 99 -13.70 16.98 -3.37
N PRO A 100 -12.93 17.70 -2.52
CA PRO A 100 -13.50 18.58 -1.53
C PRO A 100 -14.26 19.72 -2.20
N LYS A 101 -15.42 20.10 -1.63
CA LYS A 101 -16.23 21.22 -2.13
C LYS A 101 -15.59 22.58 -1.85
N ALA A 102 -14.80 22.67 -0.78
CA ALA A 102 -14.07 23.89 -0.39
C ALA A 102 -12.60 23.78 -0.81
N PRO A 103 -11.95 24.89 -1.14
CA PRO A 103 -10.52 24.92 -1.41
C PRO A 103 -9.75 24.40 -0.18
N PRO A 104 -8.57 23.78 -0.40
CA PRO A 104 -7.74 23.35 0.72
C PRO A 104 -7.34 24.52 1.62
N PRO A 105 -7.27 24.32 2.96
CA PRO A 105 -6.76 25.33 3.89
C PRO A 105 -5.35 25.80 3.51
N GLN A 106 -4.98 27.04 3.88
CA GLN A 106 -3.64 27.59 3.58
C GLN A 106 -2.47 26.69 4.05
N ASN A 107 -2.66 25.96 5.16
CA ASN A 107 -1.66 25.05 5.71
C ASN A 107 -1.99 23.57 5.42
N ALA A 108 -2.75 23.30 4.36
CA ALA A 108 -3.08 21.93 3.98
C ALA A 108 -1.82 21.19 3.49
N GLY A 109 -1.39 20.21 4.28
CA GLY A 109 -0.26 19.32 3.98
C GLY A 109 -0.69 17.87 3.81
N GLU A 110 0.31 16.98 3.85
CA GLU A 110 0.11 15.53 3.70
C GLU A 110 -0.87 14.95 4.72
N ASP A 111 -0.83 15.41 5.98
CA ASP A 111 -1.74 14.93 7.04
C ASP A 111 -3.19 15.31 6.76
N TRP A 112 -3.45 16.51 6.25
CA TRP A 112 -4.79 16.93 5.85
C TRP A 112 -5.29 16.08 4.68
N ALA A 113 -4.49 15.92 3.64
CA ALA A 113 -4.82 15.09 2.49
C ALA A 113 -5.06 13.62 2.90
N ARG A 114 -4.27 13.12 3.85
CA ARG A 114 -4.44 11.79 4.43
C ARG A 114 -5.79 11.66 5.16
N LYS A 115 -6.14 12.60 6.03
CA LYS A 115 -7.43 12.59 6.76
C LYS A 115 -8.61 12.60 5.79
N LEU A 116 -8.57 13.45 4.77
CA LEU A 116 -9.59 13.54 3.73
C LEU A 116 -9.77 12.19 3.01
N ARG A 117 -8.66 11.60 2.56
CA ARG A 117 -8.66 10.31 1.88
C ARG A 117 -9.24 9.18 2.74
N TYR A 118 -8.83 9.12 4.02
CA TYR A 118 -9.35 8.09 4.92
C TYR A 118 -10.81 8.31 5.30
N GLY A 119 -11.29 9.56 5.36
CA GLY A 119 -12.72 9.87 5.52
C GLY A 119 -13.55 9.34 4.34
N PHE A 120 -13.06 9.55 3.12
CA PHE A 120 -13.70 8.98 1.93
C PHE A 120 -13.66 7.45 1.93
N PHE A 121 -12.53 6.85 2.26
CA PHE A 121 -12.43 5.40 2.38
C PHE A 121 -13.41 4.83 3.41
N ALA A 122 -13.60 5.50 4.55
CA ALA A 122 -14.55 5.08 5.56
C ALA A 122 -15.99 5.07 5.02
N SER A 123 -16.38 6.03 4.17
CA SER A 123 -17.71 6.03 3.54
C SER A 123 -17.90 4.85 2.57
N LEU A 124 -16.87 4.46 1.83
CA LEU A 124 -16.93 3.31 0.92
C LEU A 124 -16.99 1.97 1.67
N LEU A 125 -16.38 1.90 2.85
CA LEU A 125 -16.35 0.71 3.71
C LEU A 125 -17.67 0.46 4.47
N GLN A 126 -18.67 1.36 4.40
CA GLN A 126 -19.99 1.13 4.98
C GLN A 126 -20.72 -0.04 4.32
N GLN A 127 -20.40 -0.36 3.08
CA GLN A 127 -20.98 -1.52 2.42
C GLN A 127 -20.29 -2.80 2.91
N PRO A 128 -21.06 -3.85 3.28
CA PRO A 128 -20.52 -5.10 3.77
C PRO A 128 -19.64 -5.79 2.70
N HIS A 129 -18.79 -6.69 3.12
CA HIS A 129 -17.88 -7.45 2.26
C HIS A 129 -17.03 -6.57 1.34
N THR A 130 -16.60 -5.40 1.84
CA THR A 130 -15.77 -4.45 1.08
C THR A 130 -14.38 -4.33 1.71
N VAL A 131 -13.35 -4.31 0.85
CA VAL A 131 -11.97 -4.00 1.23
C VAL A 131 -11.37 -2.99 0.27
N ILE A 132 -10.58 -2.06 0.80
CA ILE A 132 -9.81 -1.10 0.00
C ILE A 132 -8.39 -1.64 -0.18
N ALA A 133 -8.00 -1.85 -1.43
CA ALA A 133 -6.65 -2.21 -1.79
C ALA A 133 -5.81 -0.94 -2.02
N THR A 134 -4.68 -0.83 -1.32
CA THR A 134 -3.75 0.29 -1.47
C THR A 134 -2.40 -0.19 -2.01
N ALA A 135 -1.77 0.62 -2.84
CA ALA A 135 -0.57 0.29 -3.60
C ALA A 135 0.74 0.52 -2.82
N HIS A 136 0.75 0.20 -1.53
CA HIS A 136 2.01 0.23 -0.77
C HIS A 136 2.92 -0.90 -1.24
N THR A 137 4.19 -0.58 -1.42
CA THR A 137 5.24 -1.45 -1.95
C THR A 137 6.24 -1.86 -0.87
N LEU A 138 7.14 -2.79 -1.20
CA LEU A 138 8.29 -3.16 -0.38
C LEU A 138 9.22 -1.96 -0.14
N THR A 139 9.33 -1.06 -1.12
CA THR A 139 10.07 0.20 -0.97
C THR A 139 9.45 1.09 0.10
N ASP A 140 8.11 1.23 0.14
CA ASP A 140 7.42 1.97 1.21
C ASP A 140 7.61 1.32 2.58
N GLN A 141 7.68 -0.01 2.63
CA GLN A 141 7.99 -0.75 3.86
C GLN A 141 9.39 -0.41 4.36
N ALA A 142 10.40 -0.45 3.47
CA ALA A 142 11.77 -0.11 3.80
C ALA A 142 11.90 1.34 4.29
N GLU A 143 11.28 2.29 3.58
CA GLU A 143 11.23 3.71 3.98
C GLU A 143 10.61 3.87 5.37
N THR A 144 9.52 3.15 5.65
CA THR A 144 8.82 3.23 6.94
C THR A 144 9.67 2.71 8.08
N LEU A 145 10.38 1.60 7.88
CA LEU A 145 11.29 1.05 8.89
C LEU A 145 12.44 2.01 9.18
N LEU A 146 13.11 2.49 8.13
CA LEU A 146 14.22 3.44 8.27
C LEU A 146 13.78 4.73 8.95
N PHE A 147 12.62 5.26 8.58
CA PHE A 147 12.07 6.46 9.21
C PHE A 147 11.79 6.26 10.70
N ARG A 148 11.18 5.13 11.07
CA ARG A 148 10.87 4.81 12.46
C ARG A 148 12.14 4.51 13.27
N ALA A 149 13.09 3.76 12.70
CA ALA A 149 14.38 3.48 13.33
C ALA A 149 15.16 4.75 13.62
N ALA A 150 15.22 5.69 12.66
CA ALA A 150 15.88 6.99 12.85
C ALA A 150 15.27 7.87 13.94
N ARG A 151 13.99 7.64 14.29
CA ARG A 151 13.29 8.36 15.37
C ARG A 151 13.32 7.64 16.72
N GLY A 152 13.95 6.49 16.78
CA GLY A 152 13.91 5.62 17.93
C GLY A 152 12.57 4.87 18.02
N THR A 153 12.59 3.55 17.87
CA THR A 153 11.38 2.72 17.93
C THR A 153 11.71 1.35 18.51
N GLY A 154 10.74 0.75 19.21
CA GLY A 154 10.78 -0.64 19.62
C GLY A 154 10.23 -1.59 18.53
N ILE A 155 10.05 -2.86 18.92
CA ILE A 155 9.58 -3.95 18.05
C ILE A 155 8.26 -3.59 17.37
N HIS A 156 7.31 -2.98 18.09
CA HIS A 156 6.03 -2.54 17.54
C HIS A 156 6.19 -1.59 16.34
N GLY A 157 7.07 -0.61 16.42
CA GLY A 157 7.31 0.29 15.29
C GLY A 157 8.07 -0.37 14.15
N LEU A 158 8.99 -1.31 14.44
CA LEU A 158 9.69 -2.10 13.42
C LEU A 158 8.78 -3.09 12.68
N ALA A 159 7.58 -3.38 13.19
CA ALA A 159 6.57 -4.16 12.47
C ALA A 159 6.10 -3.50 11.15
N GLY A 160 6.42 -2.22 10.94
CA GLY A 160 6.23 -1.51 9.67
C GLY A 160 4.77 -1.36 9.24
N ILE A 161 4.55 -1.48 7.93
CA ILE A 161 3.22 -1.42 7.31
C ILE A 161 2.63 -2.84 7.32
N PRO A 162 1.43 -3.08 7.91
CA PRO A 162 0.82 -4.40 7.89
C PRO A 162 0.26 -4.73 6.49
N GLU A 163 0.25 -6.00 6.11
CA GLU A 163 -0.29 -6.50 4.84
C GLU A 163 -1.80 -6.27 4.74
N LYS A 164 -2.49 -6.43 5.87
CA LYS A 164 -3.92 -6.16 6.01
C LYS A 164 -4.25 -5.55 7.36
N ARG A 165 -5.35 -4.84 7.42
CA ARG A 165 -6.03 -4.37 8.65
C ARG A 165 -7.53 -4.29 8.35
N PRO A 166 -8.41 -4.14 9.34
CA PRO A 166 -9.84 -4.05 9.08
C PRO A 166 -10.17 -3.07 7.96
N GLY A 167 -10.83 -3.57 6.90
CA GLY A 167 -11.21 -2.81 5.72
C GLY A 167 -10.09 -2.50 4.70
N PHE A 168 -8.84 -2.94 4.90
CA PHE A 168 -7.73 -2.59 4.01
C PHE A 168 -6.80 -3.77 3.74
N CYS A 169 -6.29 -3.85 2.48
CA CYS A 169 -5.21 -4.76 2.11
C CYS A 169 -4.14 -4.07 1.25
N ARG A 170 -2.96 -4.71 1.13
CA ARG A 170 -1.79 -4.18 0.42
C ARG A 170 -1.13 -5.26 -0.41
N PRO A 171 -1.72 -5.60 -1.56
CA PRO A 171 -1.27 -6.76 -2.36
C PRO A 171 0.14 -6.62 -2.90
N LEU A 172 0.65 -5.39 -3.07
CA LEU A 172 1.97 -5.12 -3.63
C LEU A 172 3.07 -4.92 -2.58
N LEU A 173 2.80 -5.17 -1.29
CA LEU A 173 3.79 -4.94 -0.22
C LEU A 173 5.02 -5.89 -0.32
N CYS A 174 4.94 -6.93 -1.13
CA CYS A 174 6.02 -7.88 -1.45
C CYS A 174 6.89 -7.45 -2.63
N LEU A 175 6.50 -6.42 -3.38
CA LEU A 175 7.12 -5.97 -4.62
C LEU A 175 7.69 -4.56 -4.45
N SER A 176 8.86 -4.29 -5.02
CA SER A 176 9.49 -2.98 -5.01
C SER A 176 8.82 -2.02 -6.00
N ARG A 177 9.07 -0.72 -5.83
CA ARG A 177 8.64 0.30 -6.80
C ARG A 177 9.25 0.08 -8.18
N GLY A 178 10.50 -0.38 -8.26
CA GLY A 178 11.13 -0.70 -9.55
C GLY A 178 10.38 -1.80 -10.31
N GLU A 179 9.84 -2.79 -9.60
CA GLU A 179 9.03 -3.86 -10.18
C GLU A 179 7.64 -3.35 -10.61
N THR A 180 7.00 -2.45 -9.85
CA THR A 180 5.71 -1.84 -10.27
C THR A 180 5.85 -1.03 -11.55
N GLU A 181 6.92 -0.23 -11.66
CA GLU A 181 7.23 0.53 -12.87
C GLU A 181 7.58 -0.38 -14.06
N ALA A 182 8.36 -1.44 -13.83
CA ALA A 182 8.70 -2.41 -14.87
C ALA A 182 7.45 -3.14 -15.38
N TYR A 183 6.55 -3.51 -14.49
CA TYR A 183 5.26 -4.13 -14.82
C TYR A 183 4.39 -3.21 -15.68
N CYS A 184 4.23 -1.93 -15.29
CA CYS A 184 3.50 -0.97 -16.11
C CYS A 184 4.12 -0.78 -17.49
N ARG A 185 5.46 -0.65 -17.58
CA ARG A 185 6.17 -0.54 -18.86
C ARG A 185 5.98 -1.77 -19.73
N ALA A 186 6.08 -2.97 -19.17
CA ALA A 186 5.91 -4.23 -19.90
C ALA A 186 4.49 -4.39 -20.49
N LEU A 187 3.49 -3.79 -19.83
CA LEU A 187 2.10 -3.75 -20.31
C LEU A 187 1.77 -2.54 -21.18
N GLY A 188 2.74 -1.67 -21.49
CA GLY A 188 2.52 -0.45 -22.25
C GLY A 188 1.62 0.56 -21.53
N GLN A 189 1.51 0.47 -20.20
CA GLN A 189 0.67 1.35 -19.42
C GLN A 189 1.42 2.60 -18.97
N ALA A 190 0.96 3.76 -19.40
CA ALA A 190 1.41 5.04 -18.88
C ALA A 190 0.89 5.29 -17.46
N TRP A 191 1.59 6.15 -16.73
CA TRP A 191 1.19 6.63 -15.41
C TRP A 191 1.55 8.11 -15.25
N VAL A 192 0.96 8.74 -14.24
CA VAL A 192 1.25 10.13 -13.89
C VAL A 192 2.45 10.18 -12.95
N THR A 193 3.39 11.06 -13.23
CA THR A 193 4.53 11.34 -12.34
C THR A 193 4.23 12.58 -11.51
N ASP A 194 4.20 12.42 -10.19
CA ASP A 194 4.05 13.53 -9.26
C ASP A 194 5.41 14.22 -9.04
N GLU A 195 5.54 15.46 -9.47
CA GLU A 195 6.77 16.26 -9.34
C GLU A 195 7.21 16.45 -7.88
N THR A 196 6.28 16.41 -6.93
CA THR A 196 6.61 16.51 -5.50
C THR A 196 7.43 15.32 -5.00
N ASN A 197 7.37 14.17 -5.68
CA ASN A 197 8.24 13.01 -5.40
C ASN A 197 9.72 13.26 -5.74
N LEU A 198 10.00 14.29 -6.53
CA LEU A 198 11.36 14.65 -6.96
C LEU A 198 12.05 15.61 -5.98
N THR A 199 11.36 16.10 -4.97
CA THR A 199 11.90 17.05 -3.99
C THR A 199 12.31 16.36 -2.70
N ASP A 200 13.30 16.94 -1.99
CA ASP A 200 13.76 16.49 -0.67
C ASP A 200 12.96 17.11 0.49
N ALA A 201 11.84 17.76 0.19
CA ALA A 201 11.00 18.41 1.18
C ALA A 201 10.47 17.42 2.25
N TYR A 202 10.24 16.19 1.86
CA TYR A 202 9.70 15.17 2.77
C TYR A 202 10.78 14.18 3.20
N ALA A 203 10.80 13.81 4.48
CA ALA A 203 11.77 12.87 5.03
C ALA A 203 11.78 11.51 4.30
N ARG A 204 10.62 11.02 3.85
CA ARG A 204 10.53 9.78 3.06
C ARG A 204 11.22 9.89 1.70
N ASN A 205 11.09 11.04 1.02
CA ASN A 205 11.79 11.27 -0.24
C ASN A 205 13.30 11.24 -0.04
N ARG A 206 13.81 11.85 1.04
CA ARG A 206 15.24 11.80 1.39
C ARG A 206 15.72 10.37 1.63
N LEU A 207 14.96 9.57 2.38
CA LEU A 207 15.30 8.15 2.61
C LEU A 207 15.35 7.37 1.29
N ARG A 208 14.36 7.55 0.43
CA ARG A 208 14.30 6.91 -0.89
C ARG A 208 15.46 7.28 -1.79
N ARG A 209 15.81 8.57 -1.84
CA ARG A 209 16.79 9.10 -2.81
C ARG A 209 18.24 8.98 -2.33
N HIS A 210 18.47 9.03 -1.04
CA HIS A 210 19.83 9.12 -0.49
C HIS A 210 20.22 7.93 0.38
N VAL A 211 19.31 7.33 1.12
CA VAL A 211 19.63 6.24 2.07
C VAL A 211 19.48 4.87 1.42
N LEU A 212 18.33 4.61 0.79
CA LEU A 212 18.09 3.29 0.15
C LEU A 212 19.10 2.94 -0.93
N PRO A 213 19.57 3.86 -1.81
CA PRO A 213 20.61 3.54 -2.79
C PRO A 213 21.95 3.14 -2.14
N VAL A 214 22.34 3.80 -1.04
CA VAL A 214 23.56 3.45 -0.29
C VAL A 214 23.43 2.05 0.31
N LEU A 215 22.28 1.74 0.93
CA LEU A 215 22.02 0.40 1.47
C LEU A 215 22.02 -0.67 0.38
N LYS A 216 21.48 -0.37 -0.80
CA LYS A 216 21.54 -1.28 -1.96
C LYS A 216 22.95 -1.47 -2.50
N GLY A 217 23.84 -0.49 -2.34
CA GLY A 217 25.27 -0.64 -2.62
C GLY A 217 25.95 -1.63 -1.68
N VAL A 218 25.53 -1.70 -0.42
CA VAL A 218 26.00 -2.69 0.57
C VAL A 218 25.36 -4.07 0.34
N ASN A 219 24.05 -4.08 0.09
CA ASN A 219 23.29 -5.30 -0.17
C ASN A 219 22.20 -5.02 -1.23
N PRO A 220 22.35 -5.55 -2.46
CA PRO A 220 21.34 -5.35 -3.52
C PRO A 220 19.91 -5.76 -3.12
N LYS A 221 19.78 -6.66 -2.11
CA LYS A 221 18.50 -7.12 -1.54
C LYS A 221 18.13 -6.40 -0.24
N ALA A 222 18.59 -5.15 -0.04
CA ALA A 222 18.35 -4.40 1.20
C ALA A 222 16.84 -4.19 1.49
N GLU A 223 16.01 -3.89 0.48
CA GLU A 223 14.56 -3.74 0.67
C GLU A 223 13.92 -5.04 1.16
N GLN A 224 14.31 -6.19 0.57
CA GLN A 224 13.83 -7.50 1.00
C GLN A 224 14.30 -7.84 2.42
N ALA A 225 15.53 -7.46 2.79
CA ALA A 225 16.05 -7.66 4.14
C ALA A 225 15.25 -6.84 5.17
N LEU A 226 14.97 -5.57 4.87
CA LEU A 226 14.12 -4.71 5.69
C LEU A 226 12.67 -5.23 5.75
N GLY A 227 12.12 -5.73 4.65
CA GLY A 227 10.81 -6.38 4.62
C GLY A 227 10.73 -7.61 5.52
N ARG A 228 11.76 -8.48 5.52
CA ARG A 228 11.84 -9.61 6.46
C ARG A 228 11.94 -9.16 7.90
N LEU A 229 12.73 -8.14 8.21
CA LEU A 229 12.81 -7.58 9.55
C LEU A 229 11.44 -7.07 10.03
N ALA A 230 10.67 -6.38 9.18
CA ALA A 230 9.31 -5.95 9.50
C ALA A 230 8.40 -7.13 9.81
N GLN A 231 8.46 -8.19 9.00
CA GLN A 231 7.65 -9.39 9.20
C GLN A 231 7.99 -10.10 10.52
N GLN A 232 9.29 -10.29 10.82
CA GLN A 232 9.74 -10.89 12.07
C GLN A 232 9.32 -10.04 13.27
N SER A 233 9.52 -8.73 13.22
CA SER A 233 9.10 -7.80 14.28
C SER A 233 7.59 -7.88 14.53
N ARG A 234 6.78 -8.01 13.48
CA ARG A 234 5.33 -8.16 13.61
C ARG A 234 4.93 -9.48 14.26
N GLN A 235 5.62 -10.58 13.94
CA GLN A 235 5.37 -11.87 14.58
C GLN A 235 5.68 -11.82 16.07
N VAL A 236 6.81 -11.21 16.46
CA VAL A 236 7.19 -11.03 17.87
C VAL A 236 6.21 -10.11 18.59
N ASP A 237 5.85 -8.97 18.01
CA ASP A 237 4.87 -8.01 18.56
C ASP A 237 3.51 -8.69 18.80
N ALA A 238 3.01 -9.43 17.82
CA ALA A 238 1.77 -10.18 17.95
C ALA A 238 1.82 -11.29 19.00
N TYR A 239 2.98 -11.96 19.17
CA TYR A 239 3.18 -12.95 20.22
C TYR A 239 3.13 -12.30 21.60
N LEU A 240 3.87 -11.20 21.79
CA LEU A 240 3.89 -10.48 23.06
C LEU A 240 2.51 -9.90 23.41
N ALA A 241 1.79 -9.34 22.43
CA ALA A 241 0.44 -8.84 22.64
C ALA A 241 -0.53 -9.94 23.10
N ARG A 242 -0.50 -11.12 22.44
CA ARG A 242 -1.33 -12.27 22.86
C ARG A 242 -0.97 -12.77 24.26
N ARG A 243 0.33 -12.84 24.58
CA ARG A 243 0.78 -13.26 25.90
C ARG A 243 0.35 -12.29 26.99
N ALA A 244 0.50 -11.00 26.76
CA ALA A 244 0.02 -9.96 27.68
C ALA A 244 -1.50 -10.05 27.90
N GLN A 245 -2.28 -10.21 26.83
CA GLN A 245 -3.73 -10.35 26.93
C GLN A 245 -4.13 -11.61 27.72
N SER A 246 -3.46 -12.74 27.50
CA SER A 246 -3.70 -13.97 28.27
C SER A 246 -3.41 -13.78 29.76
N LEU A 247 -2.33 -13.10 30.12
CA LEU A 247 -1.99 -12.80 31.51
C LEU A 247 -3.01 -11.86 32.17
N LEU A 248 -3.46 -10.84 31.45
CA LEU A 248 -4.51 -9.91 31.94
C LEU A 248 -5.83 -10.67 32.20
N GLN A 249 -6.25 -11.54 31.28
CA GLN A 249 -7.48 -12.32 31.45
C GLN A 249 -7.40 -13.27 32.66
N SER A 250 -6.24 -13.89 32.92
CA SER A 250 -6.07 -14.73 34.10
C SER A 250 -6.06 -13.91 35.40
N ALA A 251 -5.51 -12.70 35.39
CA ALA A 251 -5.51 -11.81 36.54
C ALA A 251 -6.91 -11.22 36.87
N GLU A 252 -7.75 -10.98 35.88
CA GLU A 252 -9.14 -10.51 36.05
C GLU A 252 -10.06 -11.60 36.66
N ALA A 253 -9.73 -12.88 36.44
CA ALA A 253 -10.53 -14.01 36.96
C ALA A 253 -10.31 -14.26 38.46
N GLU A 254 -9.24 -13.73 39.06
CA GLU A 254 -8.85 -13.94 40.46
C GLU A 254 -9.14 -12.73 41.38
N ASN A 255 -10.32 -12.17 41.37
CA ASN A 255 -10.79 -11.14 42.31
C ASN A 255 -10.26 -9.72 42.13
N ASN A 256 -10.77 -8.94 41.22
CA ASN A 256 -10.71 -7.46 41.19
C ASN A 256 -9.44 -6.75 41.74
N ALA A 257 -8.38 -7.49 42.02
CA ALA A 257 -7.07 -7.03 42.42
C ALA A 257 -6.02 -7.61 41.47
N TRP A 258 -5.22 -6.75 40.84
CA TRP A 258 -4.13 -7.11 39.95
C TRP A 258 -3.00 -7.81 40.73
N GLN A 259 -3.02 -9.12 40.85
CA GLN A 259 -1.87 -9.91 41.28
C GLN A 259 -1.28 -10.61 40.06
N LEU A 260 -0.15 -10.12 39.56
CA LEU A 260 0.71 -10.85 38.64
C LEU A 260 1.45 -11.91 39.44
N ALA A 261 1.20 -13.19 39.20
CA ALA A 261 2.10 -14.22 39.62
C ALA A 261 3.44 -14.04 38.86
N VAL A 262 4.52 -13.77 39.58
CA VAL A 262 5.90 -13.65 39.10
C VAL A 262 6.44 -15.04 38.85
#